data_a3ad5ebe9265b0ed209459d1a8ae02b6
#
_entry.id   a3ad5ebe9265b0ed209459d1a8ae02b6
#
_cell.length_a   1.000
_cell.length_b   1.000
_cell.length_c   1.000
_cell.angle_alpha   90.00
_cell.angle_beta   90.00
_cell.angle_gamma   90.00
#
_symmetry.space_group_name_H-M   'P 1'
#
loop_
_entity.id
_entity.type
_entity.pdbx_description
1 polymer ?
#
loop_
_entity_poly.entity_id
_entity_poly.type
_entity_poly.pdbx_seq_one_letter_code
_entity_poly.pdbx_strand_id
1 'polypeptide(L)'
;MAETPAVLFNASPGLSPPVDRSRRYPRILLILFLCTLPLVNPIVHGDGVGYYAYVRAPLIQHNLRFEEDWRHANLNFSQSRTMPSGQLLPSQYTETGYISNQFTVGPALLWAPFLVAAHGFVLLSDARGAHIPADGFSFPYLLAMALGTAFYGFLGLLLSYSLARKYVAAHWAFLATVGIWGASSVPVYMYFNPAWSHAQSAFAVALFLWYWDRTWGWRTLFEWTLKGFVAGLMIDVYFPNGVLLTLPLIEALSDYWNLVRAKDFHAVRRLFAANLLFLAATGLAFVPTLITRAIVFGGFFRFGSYSGVPWDWTAPNWRFVLLSSEHGLLSWTPILALSLVGLALAPRSAKRVTAYLGVGAAAFYYVISSYPYWHGMASFGNRFFISLTPIFVFGLALFLQRFGGLFRSVRWAFVSASAFLLPFVLWNVGLIFQWGAHLIPPRGPVSFSEVAHNQVFVVPRQLSADFRRYFFKRKDLMQQIEQRDIQQLEKNPPPP
;
A
#
# COMPACT_ATOMS: atom_id res chain seq x y z
N MET A 1 -29.88 33.90 33.62
CA MET A 1 -28.50 34.13 33.16
C MET A 1 -27.60 33.41 34.17
N ALA A 2 -27.10 32.26 33.81
CA ALA A 2 -26.09 31.53 34.55
C ALA A 2 -25.09 31.04 33.53
N GLU A 3 -23.89 31.61 33.59
CA GLU A 3 -22.75 31.27 32.73
C GLU A 3 -22.30 29.84 33.03
N THR A 4 -22.31 29.01 32.03
CA THR A 4 -21.75 27.64 32.08
C THR A 4 -20.22 27.76 32.09
N PRO A 5 -19.50 27.18 33.06
CA PRO A 5 -18.05 27.23 33.08
C PRO A 5 -17.51 26.43 31.89
N ALA A 6 -16.85 27.11 30.96
CA ALA A 6 -15.99 26.49 29.92
C ALA A 6 -14.89 25.73 30.68
N VAL A 7 -14.91 24.37 30.56
CA VAL A 7 -13.78 23.55 30.96
C VAL A 7 -12.63 23.89 30.02
N LEU A 8 -11.82 24.83 30.44
CA LEU A 8 -10.52 25.15 29.86
C LEU A 8 -9.62 23.92 30.01
N PHE A 9 -9.50 23.14 28.94
CA PHE A 9 -8.34 22.29 28.78
C PHE A 9 -7.12 23.21 28.72
N ASN A 10 -6.41 23.30 29.85
CA ASN A 10 -5.10 23.92 29.91
C ASN A 10 -4.19 23.21 28.89
N ALA A 11 -4.12 23.79 27.71
CA ALA A 11 -3.00 23.59 26.83
C ALA A 11 -1.80 24.19 27.54
N SER A 12 -0.93 23.36 28.10
CA SER A 12 0.39 23.79 28.56
C SER A 12 1.02 24.62 27.44
N PRO A 13 1.51 25.85 27.71
CA PRO A 13 2.27 26.61 26.74
C PRO A 13 3.66 25.99 26.67
N GLY A 14 3.81 24.91 25.93
CA GLY A 14 5.02 24.15 25.73
C GLY A 14 5.31 24.04 24.25
N LEU A 15 6.10 24.99 23.74
CA LEU A 15 6.92 24.89 22.53
C LEU A 15 6.16 24.32 21.32
N SER A 16 5.37 25.15 20.69
CA SER A 16 5.12 25.01 19.27
C SER A 16 6.50 24.92 18.58
N PRO A 17 6.88 23.81 17.95
CA PRO A 17 8.09 23.81 17.16
C PRO A 17 8.00 25.00 16.19
N PRO A 18 9.09 25.73 15.96
CA PRO A 18 9.07 26.84 15.03
C PRO A 18 8.44 26.34 13.74
N VAL A 19 7.35 26.97 13.31
CA VAL A 19 6.69 26.63 12.06
C VAL A 19 7.74 26.83 10.98
N ASP A 20 8.39 25.74 10.60
CA ASP A 20 9.32 25.75 9.47
C ASP A 20 8.48 26.09 8.24
N ARG A 21 8.49 27.36 7.86
CA ARG A 21 7.75 27.93 6.71
C ARG A 21 8.24 27.35 5.39
N SER A 22 9.24 26.46 5.39
CA SER A 22 9.79 25.95 4.15
C SER A 22 8.88 24.88 3.54
N ARG A 23 8.24 25.25 2.44
CA ARG A 23 7.69 24.31 1.45
C ARG A 23 8.82 23.51 0.75
N ARG A 24 10.01 23.49 1.31
CA ARG A 24 11.23 22.94 0.75
C ARG A 24 11.16 21.40 0.66
N TYR A 25 10.82 20.74 1.75
CA TYR A 25 10.85 19.28 1.80
C TYR A 25 9.79 18.61 0.89
N PRO A 26 8.53 19.07 0.85
CA PRO A 26 7.58 18.57 -0.14
C PRO A 26 8.05 18.78 -1.59
N ARG A 27 8.72 19.90 -1.89
CA ARG A 27 9.28 20.15 -3.23
C ARG A 27 10.42 19.17 -3.55
N ILE A 28 11.31 18.88 -2.58
CA ILE A 28 12.38 17.90 -2.77
C ILE A 28 11.79 16.51 -2.98
N LEU A 29 10.78 16.10 -2.19
CA LEU A 29 10.08 14.83 -2.40
C LEU A 29 9.46 14.75 -3.80
N LEU A 30 8.85 15.84 -4.29
CA LEU A 30 8.32 15.90 -5.65
C LEU A 30 9.41 15.74 -6.71
N ILE A 31 10.54 16.42 -6.55
CA ILE A 31 11.69 16.30 -7.48
C ILE A 31 12.21 14.86 -7.49
N LEU A 32 12.39 14.25 -6.32
CA LEU A 32 12.80 12.85 -6.21
C LEU A 32 11.79 11.92 -6.89
N PHE A 33 10.49 12.16 -6.71
CA PHE A 33 9.44 11.40 -7.38
C PHE A 33 9.53 11.53 -8.89
N LEU A 34 9.65 12.75 -9.42
CA LEU A 34 9.79 12.97 -10.87
C LEU A 34 11.04 12.30 -11.44
N CYS A 35 12.16 12.33 -10.70
CA CYS A 35 13.39 11.63 -11.08
C CYS A 35 13.26 10.10 -11.09
N THR A 36 12.32 9.54 -10.31
CA THR A 36 12.08 8.08 -10.25
C THR A 36 10.99 7.60 -11.21
N LEU A 37 10.21 8.50 -11.84
CA LEU A 37 9.17 8.11 -12.82
C LEU A 37 9.67 7.23 -13.99
N PRO A 38 10.89 7.40 -14.52
CA PRO A 38 11.39 6.51 -15.57
C PRO A 38 11.52 5.03 -15.16
N LEU A 39 11.51 4.74 -13.83
CA LEU A 39 11.50 3.38 -13.30
C LEU A 39 10.14 2.67 -13.48
N VAL A 40 9.06 3.41 -13.77
CA VAL A 40 7.73 2.85 -13.94
C VAL A 40 7.71 1.80 -15.03
N ASN A 41 7.27 0.59 -14.69
CA ASN A 41 7.11 -0.53 -15.60
C ASN A 41 5.61 -0.73 -15.92
N PRO A 42 5.14 -0.39 -17.13
CA PRO A 42 3.73 -0.49 -17.50
C PRO A 42 3.35 -1.94 -17.84
N ILE A 43 3.24 -2.77 -16.80
CA ILE A 43 2.91 -4.19 -16.94
C ILE A 43 1.75 -4.56 -16.00
N VAL A 44 0.88 -5.45 -16.49
CA VAL A 44 -0.19 -6.10 -15.71
C VAL A 44 0.12 -7.58 -15.64
N HIS A 45 0.33 -8.11 -14.44
CA HIS A 45 0.61 -9.53 -14.20
C HIS A 45 0.17 -9.96 -12.81
N GLY A 46 0.04 -11.27 -12.58
CA GLY A 46 -0.34 -11.86 -11.30
C GLY A 46 -1.67 -11.29 -10.77
N ASP A 47 -1.70 -10.91 -9.50
CA ASP A 47 -2.89 -10.31 -8.85
C ASP A 47 -3.39 -9.07 -9.61
N GLY A 48 -2.49 -8.36 -10.28
CA GLY A 48 -2.79 -7.16 -11.05
C GLY A 48 -3.80 -7.39 -12.17
N VAL A 49 -3.85 -8.58 -12.76
CA VAL A 49 -4.82 -8.93 -13.81
C VAL A 49 -6.25 -8.76 -13.29
N GLY A 50 -6.52 -9.28 -12.09
CA GLY A 50 -7.85 -9.19 -11.49
C GLY A 50 -8.23 -7.75 -11.08
N TYR A 51 -7.30 -6.97 -10.53
CA TYR A 51 -7.57 -5.57 -10.21
C TYR A 51 -7.80 -4.72 -11.47
N TYR A 52 -6.97 -4.93 -12.52
CA TYR A 52 -7.06 -4.17 -13.76
C TYR A 52 -8.34 -4.47 -14.54
N ALA A 53 -8.80 -5.71 -14.53
CA ALA A 53 -10.03 -6.14 -15.18
C ALA A 53 -11.24 -5.32 -14.72
N TYR A 54 -11.31 -4.91 -13.45
CA TYR A 54 -12.41 -4.10 -12.92
C TYR A 54 -12.47 -2.67 -13.46
N VAL A 55 -11.41 -2.14 -14.05
CA VAL A 55 -11.46 -0.84 -14.73
C VAL A 55 -11.52 -1.00 -16.24
N ARG A 56 -10.79 -1.99 -16.81
CA ARG A 56 -10.73 -2.19 -18.25
C ARG A 56 -12.05 -2.69 -18.83
N ALA A 57 -12.61 -3.77 -18.28
CA ALA A 57 -13.79 -4.37 -18.83
C ALA A 57 -15.01 -3.42 -18.79
N PRO A 58 -15.35 -2.71 -17.69
CA PRO A 58 -16.41 -1.71 -17.72
C PRO A 58 -16.14 -0.55 -18.68
N LEU A 59 -14.89 -0.06 -18.78
CA LEU A 59 -14.54 1.08 -19.64
C LEU A 59 -14.61 0.74 -21.14
N ILE A 60 -14.17 -0.45 -21.53
CA ILE A 60 -14.00 -0.84 -22.94
C ILE A 60 -15.14 -1.73 -23.41
N GLN A 61 -15.57 -2.69 -22.59
CA GLN A 61 -16.58 -3.69 -22.96
C GLN A 61 -17.98 -3.40 -22.39
N HIS A 62 -18.10 -2.40 -21.50
CA HIS A 62 -19.33 -2.03 -20.80
C HIS A 62 -19.99 -3.19 -20.03
N ASN A 63 -19.18 -4.12 -19.52
CA ASN A 63 -19.63 -5.27 -18.74
C ASN A 63 -18.57 -5.73 -17.73
N LEU A 64 -18.86 -6.81 -16.97
CA LEU A 64 -17.94 -7.42 -16.00
C LEU A 64 -17.47 -8.81 -16.45
N ARG A 65 -17.40 -9.06 -17.75
CA ARG A 65 -16.85 -10.28 -18.31
C ARG A 65 -15.34 -10.12 -18.49
N PHE A 66 -14.58 -10.94 -17.79
CA PHE A 66 -13.12 -10.82 -17.68
C PHE A 66 -12.37 -11.86 -18.52
N GLU A 67 -13.05 -12.57 -19.44
CA GLU A 67 -12.43 -13.60 -20.28
C GLU A 67 -11.25 -13.07 -21.08
N GLU A 68 -11.37 -11.84 -21.61
CA GLU A 68 -10.29 -11.21 -22.37
C GLU A 68 -9.12 -10.81 -21.48
N ASP A 69 -9.38 -10.34 -20.26
CA ASP A 69 -8.33 -10.01 -19.30
C ASP A 69 -7.52 -11.25 -18.91
N TRP A 70 -8.19 -12.41 -18.75
CA TRP A 70 -7.54 -13.69 -18.46
C TRP A 70 -6.74 -14.22 -19.64
N ARG A 71 -7.20 -14.02 -20.90
CA ARG A 71 -6.49 -14.42 -22.11
C ARG A 71 -5.29 -13.54 -22.43
N HIS A 72 -5.38 -12.24 -22.19
CA HIS A 72 -4.30 -11.27 -22.40
C HIS A 72 -3.32 -11.18 -21.21
N ALA A 73 -3.57 -11.94 -20.15
CA ALA A 73 -2.66 -12.01 -19.02
C ALA A 73 -1.32 -12.61 -19.44
N ASN A 74 -0.28 -12.34 -18.67
CA ASN A 74 1.02 -12.92 -18.86
C ASN A 74 0.98 -14.46 -18.84
N LEU A 75 1.92 -15.10 -19.54
CA LEU A 75 1.93 -16.56 -19.76
C LEU A 75 1.84 -17.37 -18.47
N ASN A 76 2.61 -16.99 -17.44
CA ASN A 76 2.57 -17.64 -16.13
C ASN A 76 1.16 -17.62 -15.50
N PHE A 77 0.41 -16.54 -15.65
CA PHE A 77 -0.97 -16.45 -15.18
C PHE A 77 -1.92 -17.29 -16.04
N SER A 78 -1.79 -17.19 -17.38
CA SER A 78 -2.73 -17.81 -18.31
C SER A 78 -2.54 -19.33 -18.41
N GLN A 79 -1.31 -19.85 -18.38
CA GLN A 79 -1.03 -21.30 -18.48
C GLN A 79 -1.73 -22.13 -17.42
N SER A 80 -1.83 -21.62 -16.17
CA SER A 80 -2.52 -22.33 -15.08
C SER A 80 -4.05 -22.23 -15.15
N ARG A 81 -4.59 -21.51 -16.14
CA ARG A 81 -6.03 -21.16 -16.25
C ARG A 81 -6.64 -21.50 -17.59
N THR A 82 -5.83 -21.95 -18.54
CA THR A 82 -6.26 -22.32 -19.88
C THR A 82 -6.02 -23.79 -20.17
N MET A 83 -6.90 -24.38 -20.98
CA MET A 83 -6.72 -25.70 -21.58
C MET A 83 -5.69 -25.63 -22.73
N PRO A 84 -5.13 -26.77 -23.17
CA PRO A 84 -4.28 -26.81 -24.37
C PRO A 84 -4.96 -26.26 -25.64
N SER A 85 -6.28 -26.26 -25.69
CA SER A 85 -7.09 -25.66 -26.76
C SER A 85 -7.10 -24.10 -26.72
N GLY A 86 -6.53 -23.45 -25.71
CA GLY A 86 -6.58 -22.00 -25.48
C GLY A 86 -7.90 -21.51 -24.83
N GLN A 87 -8.82 -22.42 -24.52
CA GLN A 87 -10.03 -22.08 -23.77
C GLN A 87 -9.73 -21.98 -22.28
N LEU A 88 -10.44 -21.10 -21.57
CA LEU A 88 -10.33 -21.01 -20.12
C LEU A 88 -10.90 -22.27 -19.45
N LEU A 89 -10.27 -22.72 -18.39
CA LEU A 89 -10.72 -23.86 -17.60
C LEU A 89 -12.11 -23.60 -17.01
N PRO A 90 -13.00 -24.61 -16.96
CA PRO A 90 -14.32 -24.46 -16.31
C PRO A 90 -14.25 -23.97 -14.87
N SER A 91 -13.20 -24.33 -14.13
CA SER A 91 -12.93 -23.91 -12.74
C SER A 91 -12.68 -22.40 -12.60
N GLN A 92 -12.47 -21.69 -13.70
CA GLN A 92 -12.33 -20.23 -13.67
C GLN A 92 -13.67 -19.51 -13.64
N TYR A 93 -14.78 -20.20 -13.90
CA TYR A 93 -16.12 -19.63 -13.92
C TYR A 93 -16.83 -19.85 -12.58
N THR A 94 -17.58 -18.84 -12.17
CA THR A 94 -18.52 -18.92 -11.04
C THR A 94 -19.82 -19.62 -11.44
N GLU A 95 -20.67 -19.92 -10.47
CA GLU A 95 -22.03 -20.46 -10.72
C GLU A 95 -22.90 -19.51 -11.57
N THR A 96 -22.57 -18.21 -11.56
CA THR A 96 -23.30 -17.19 -12.38
C THR A 96 -22.78 -17.10 -13.81
N GLY A 97 -21.78 -17.89 -14.19
CA GLY A 97 -21.18 -17.89 -15.53
C GLY A 97 -20.20 -16.74 -15.80
N TYR A 98 -19.81 -15.99 -14.79
CA TYR A 98 -18.76 -14.97 -14.86
C TYR A 98 -17.41 -15.58 -14.47
N ILE A 99 -16.32 -14.95 -14.94
CA ILE A 99 -14.97 -15.29 -14.46
C ILE A 99 -14.84 -14.93 -12.98
N SER A 100 -14.32 -15.89 -12.19
CA SER A 100 -14.08 -15.71 -10.75
C SER A 100 -12.97 -14.66 -10.52
N ASN A 101 -13.37 -13.48 -10.04
CA ASN A 101 -12.46 -12.40 -9.69
C ASN A 101 -12.70 -11.96 -8.24
N GLN A 102 -11.84 -12.44 -7.34
CA GLN A 102 -11.98 -12.22 -5.89
C GLN A 102 -11.50 -10.86 -5.40
N PHE A 103 -10.87 -10.05 -6.24
CA PHE A 103 -10.29 -8.76 -5.83
C PHE A 103 -11.36 -7.68 -5.60
N THR A 104 -11.02 -6.63 -4.88
CA THR A 104 -11.88 -5.46 -4.64
C THR A 104 -11.75 -4.44 -5.77
N VAL A 105 -12.73 -3.55 -5.89
CA VAL A 105 -12.82 -2.57 -6.98
C VAL A 105 -12.02 -1.29 -6.70
N GLY A 106 -11.63 -1.04 -5.45
CA GLY A 106 -10.98 0.21 -5.04
C GLY A 106 -9.78 0.64 -5.88
N PRO A 107 -8.83 -0.25 -6.23
CA PRO A 107 -7.75 0.09 -7.14
C PRO A 107 -8.24 0.54 -8.52
N ALA A 108 -9.27 -0.11 -9.05
CA ALA A 108 -9.88 0.25 -10.32
C ALA A 108 -10.51 1.65 -10.29
N LEU A 109 -11.17 2.02 -9.19
CA LEU A 109 -11.72 3.37 -8.98
C LEU A 109 -10.62 4.43 -8.98
N LEU A 110 -9.48 4.14 -8.35
CA LEU A 110 -8.33 5.05 -8.34
C LEU A 110 -7.68 5.16 -9.73
N TRP A 111 -7.62 4.10 -10.50
CA TRP A 111 -7.10 4.14 -11.88
C TRP A 111 -8.07 4.75 -12.87
N ALA A 112 -9.36 4.74 -12.62
CA ALA A 112 -10.39 5.17 -13.58
C ALA A 112 -10.11 6.55 -14.22
N PRO A 113 -9.73 7.62 -13.48
CA PRO A 113 -9.43 8.90 -14.10
C PRO A 113 -8.27 8.84 -15.11
N PHE A 114 -7.25 8.04 -14.82
CA PHE A 114 -6.07 7.87 -15.67
C PHE A 114 -6.42 7.07 -16.93
N LEU A 115 -7.21 5.99 -16.78
CA LEU A 115 -7.60 5.16 -17.93
C LEU A 115 -8.61 5.85 -18.82
N VAL A 116 -9.54 6.62 -18.27
CA VAL A 116 -10.46 7.46 -19.06
C VAL A 116 -9.68 8.48 -19.88
N ALA A 117 -8.67 9.14 -19.30
CA ALA A 117 -7.79 10.05 -20.02
C ALA A 117 -6.99 9.33 -21.12
N ALA A 118 -6.47 8.14 -20.83
CA ALA A 118 -5.76 7.32 -21.83
C ALA A 118 -6.70 6.86 -22.95
N HIS A 119 -7.94 6.47 -22.64
CA HIS A 119 -8.93 6.08 -23.63
C HIS A 119 -9.28 7.24 -24.56
N GLY A 120 -9.53 8.42 -24.00
CA GLY A 120 -9.74 9.65 -24.80
C GLY A 120 -8.53 9.97 -25.69
N PHE A 121 -7.29 9.80 -25.17
CA PHE A 121 -6.08 9.98 -25.98
C PHE A 121 -5.99 8.97 -27.12
N VAL A 122 -6.29 7.69 -26.89
CA VAL A 122 -6.27 6.64 -27.91
C VAL A 122 -7.29 6.93 -29.00
N LEU A 123 -8.55 7.23 -28.65
CA LEU A 123 -9.60 7.57 -29.61
C LEU A 123 -9.23 8.81 -30.44
N LEU A 124 -8.66 9.84 -29.82
CA LEU A 124 -8.21 11.04 -30.51
C LEU A 124 -7.02 10.77 -31.45
N SER A 125 -6.11 9.89 -31.05
CA SER A 125 -4.96 9.47 -31.85
C SER A 125 -5.39 8.64 -33.05
N ASP A 126 -6.35 7.74 -32.86
CA ASP A 126 -6.93 6.93 -33.92
C ASP A 126 -7.65 7.80 -34.96
N ALA A 127 -8.44 8.77 -34.53
CA ALA A 127 -9.07 9.77 -35.39
C ALA A 127 -8.07 10.60 -36.21
N ARG A 128 -6.79 10.61 -35.79
CA ARG A 128 -5.66 11.27 -36.51
C ARG A 128 -4.81 10.29 -37.31
N GLY A 129 -5.22 9.02 -37.43
CA GLY A 129 -4.55 7.98 -38.22
C GLY A 129 -3.41 7.25 -37.50
N ALA A 130 -3.31 7.32 -36.19
CA ALA A 130 -2.25 6.62 -35.43
C ALA A 130 -2.51 5.10 -35.24
N HIS A 131 -3.74 4.62 -35.46
CA HIS A 131 -4.15 3.21 -35.39
C HIS A 131 -3.73 2.48 -34.09
N ILE A 132 -3.89 3.14 -32.95
CA ILE A 132 -3.63 2.52 -31.64
C ILE A 132 -4.88 1.74 -31.22
N PRO A 133 -4.79 0.43 -30.89
CA PRO A 133 -5.95 -0.35 -30.46
C PRO A 133 -6.61 0.24 -29.22
N ALA A 134 -7.92 0.48 -29.28
CA ALA A 134 -8.75 0.96 -28.17
C ALA A 134 -9.26 -0.21 -27.31
N ASP A 135 -8.37 -1.15 -26.97
CA ASP A 135 -8.64 -2.44 -26.33
C ASP A 135 -8.44 -2.47 -24.81
N GLY A 136 -7.82 -1.42 -24.27
CA GLY A 136 -7.43 -1.36 -22.86
C GLY A 136 -6.12 -2.12 -22.54
N PHE A 137 -5.49 -2.79 -23.51
CA PHE A 137 -4.22 -3.52 -23.34
C PHE A 137 -3.04 -2.84 -24.01
N SER A 138 -3.30 -1.89 -24.92
CA SER A 138 -2.25 -1.14 -25.59
C SER A 138 -1.47 -0.25 -24.63
N PHE A 139 -0.24 0.10 -25.00
CA PHE A 139 0.74 0.79 -24.15
C PHE A 139 0.21 2.05 -23.43
N PRO A 140 -0.60 2.94 -24.04
CA PRO A 140 -1.13 4.13 -23.36
C PRO A 140 -1.96 3.79 -22.11
N TYR A 141 -2.76 2.72 -22.13
CA TYR A 141 -3.57 2.30 -20.98
C TYR A 141 -2.70 1.72 -19.87
N LEU A 142 -1.74 0.84 -20.22
CA LEU A 142 -0.84 0.24 -19.24
C LEU A 142 0.03 1.31 -18.56
N LEU A 143 0.51 2.28 -19.36
CA LEU A 143 1.28 3.41 -18.84
C LEU A 143 0.44 4.30 -17.91
N ALA A 144 -0.81 4.59 -18.29
CA ALA A 144 -1.72 5.39 -17.47
C ALA A 144 -2.02 4.73 -16.12
N MET A 145 -2.28 3.42 -16.11
CA MET A 145 -2.44 2.62 -14.88
C MET A 145 -1.19 2.71 -14.01
N ALA A 146 -0.01 2.47 -14.59
CA ALA A 146 1.25 2.45 -13.86
C ALA A 146 1.64 3.83 -13.30
N LEU A 147 1.43 4.89 -14.08
CA LEU A 147 1.61 6.28 -13.61
C LEU A 147 0.60 6.63 -12.52
N GLY A 148 -0.65 6.18 -12.63
CA GLY A 148 -1.66 6.35 -11.59
C GLY A 148 -1.23 5.71 -10.27
N THR A 149 -0.69 4.48 -10.32
CA THR A 149 -0.15 3.80 -9.12
C THR A 149 1.03 4.57 -8.52
N ALA A 150 1.99 4.98 -9.34
CA ALA A 150 3.13 5.77 -8.88
C ALA A 150 2.69 7.10 -8.25
N PHE A 151 1.71 7.77 -8.84
CA PHE A 151 1.13 9.01 -8.32
C PHE A 151 0.48 8.80 -6.95
N TYR A 152 -0.38 7.79 -6.78
CA TYR A 152 -1.00 7.50 -5.49
C TYR A 152 0.02 7.04 -4.46
N GLY A 153 1.00 6.20 -4.81
CA GLY A 153 2.10 5.84 -3.92
C GLY A 153 2.85 7.07 -3.40
N PHE A 154 3.13 8.02 -4.29
CA PHE A 154 3.76 9.30 -3.91
C PHE A 154 2.87 10.17 -3.01
N LEU A 155 1.57 10.27 -3.29
CA LEU A 155 0.63 10.95 -2.39
C LEU A 155 0.60 10.29 -1.01
N GLY A 156 0.67 8.96 -0.94
CA GLY A 156 0.79 8.22 0.33
C GLY A 156 2.04 8.62 1.12
N LEU A 157 3.18 8.76 0.45
CA LEU A 157 4.43 9.24 1.06
C LEU A 157 4.33 10.70 1.54
N LEU A 158 3.70 11.58 0.76
CA LEU A 158 3.47 12.98 1.17
C LEU A 158 2.53 13.10 2.38
N LEU A 159 1.48 12.29 2.42
CA LEU A 159 0.56 12.25 3.56
C LEU A 159 1.25 11.68 4.81
N SER A 160 2.08 10.66 4.64
CA SER A 160 2.91 10.09 5.70
C SER A 160 3.89 11.12 6.27
N TYR A 161 4.59 11.86 5.39
CA TYR A 161 5.41 13.01 5.77
C TYR A 161 4.59 14.07 6.53
N SER A 162 3.39 14.40 6.02
CA SER A 162 2.52 15.43 6.61
C SER A 162 2.02 15.01 8.00
N LEU A 163 1.72 13.75 8.22
CA LEU A 163 1.37 13.18 9.53
C LEU A 163 2.57 13.27 10.48
N ALA A 164 3.74 12.80 10.07
CA ALA A 164 4.92 12.75 10.92
C ALA A 164 5.41 14.15 11.32
N ARG A 165 5.44 15.12 10.40
CA ARG A 165 5.91 16.49 10.66
C ARG A 165 5.07 17.28 11.67
N LYS A 166 3.90 16.79 12.03
CA LYS A 166 3.08 17.38 13.09
C LYS A 166 3.69 17.13 14.47
N TYR A 167 4.48 16.05 14.60
CA TYR A 167 5.02 15.55 15.88
C TYR A 167 6.54 15.65 15.98
N VAL A 168 7.23 15.76 14.85
CA VAL A 168 8.70 15.88 14.77
C VAL A 168 9.10 17.02 13.86
N ALA A 169 10.36 17.47 13.96
CA ALA A 169 10.87 18.49 13.06
C ALA A 169 10.85 18.01 11.60
N ALA A 170 10.51 18.92 10.68
CA ALA A 170 10.23 18.62 9.26
C ALA A 170 11.37 17.87 8.56
N HIS A 171 12.62 18.12 8.90
CA HIS A 171 13.78 17.43 8.32
C HIS A 171 13.86 15.95 8.74
N TRP A 172 13.43 15.59 9.96
CA TRP A 172 13.34 14.20 10.40
C TRP A 172 12.20 13.46 9.73
N ALA A 173 11.04 14.11 9.62
CA ALA A 173 9.91 13.56 8.87
C ALA A 173 10.28 13.32 7.39
N PHE A 174 11.01 14.26 6.77
CA PHE A 174 11.52 14.14 5.40
C PHE A 174 12.47 12.95 5.27
N LEU A 175 13.48 12.86 6.13
CA LEU A 175 14.49 11.81 6.08
C LEU A 175 13.87 10.42 6.33
N ALA A 176 12.91 10.33 7.26
CA ALA A 176 12.16 9.11 7.50
C ALA A 176 11.32 8.69 6.27
N THR A 177 10.67 9.65 5.59
CA THR A 177 9.90 9.38 4.38
C THR A 177 10.80 8.85 3.27
N VAL A 178 11.95 9.48 3.02
CA VAL A 178 12.94 9.02 2.02
C VAL A 178 13.52 7.66 2.42
N GLY A 179 13.84 7.46 3.71
CA GLY A 179 14.34 6.20 4.23
C GLY A 179 13.38 5.04 4.02
N ILE A 180 12.11 5.19 4.40
CA ILE A 180 11.09 4.15 4.19
C ILE A 180 10.83 3.96 2.70
N TRP A 181 10.75 5.04 1.91
CA TRP A 181 10.59 4.93 0.46
C TRP A 181 11.72 4.11 -0.18
N GLY A 182 12.99 4.42 0.12
CA GLY A 182 14.15 3.77 -0.51
C GLY A 182 14.52 2.41 0.08
N ALA A 183 14.21 2.15 1.36
CA ALA A 183 14.68 0.97 2.09
C ALA A 183 13.55 -0.01 2.46
N SER A 184 12.41 0.02 1.74
CA SER A 184 11.30 -0.92 1.95
C SER A 184 10.79 -1.49 0.63
N SER A 185 9.73 -2.31 0.69
CA SER A 185 9.08 -2.89 -0.51
C SER A 185 8.28 -1.87 -1.34
N VAL A 186 8.09 -0.64 -0.86
CA VAL A 186 7.30 0.41 -1.55
C VAL A 186 7.73 0.63 -3.00
N PRO A 187 9.04 0.76 -3.37
CA PRO A 187 9.44 0.99 -4.76
C PRO A 187 9.02 -0.13 -5.71
N VAL A 188 9.01 -1.38 -5.24
CA VAL A 188 8.62 -2.51 -6.08
C VAL A 188 7.17 -2.38 -6.53
N TYR A 189 6.25 -2.10 -5.61
CA TYR A 189 4.83 -2.01 -5.92
C TYR A 189 4.41 -0.64 -6.43
N MET A 190 5.27 0.35 -6.33
CA MET A 190 5.06 1.67 -6.89
C MET A 190 5.52 1.76 -8.35
N TYR A 191 6.59 1.04 -8.73
CA TYR A 191 7.24 1.18 -10.03
C TYR A 191 7.34 -0.11 -10.84
N PHE A 192 7.68 -1.25 -10.22
CA PHE A 192 7.98 -2.48 -10.96
C PHE A 192 6.76 -3.40 -11.08
N ASN A 193 5.90 -3.45 -10.07
CA ASN A 193 4.64 -4.20 -10.05
C ASN A 193 3.44 -3.26 -9.82
N PRO A 194 3.21 -2.26 -10.67
CA PRO A 194 2.26 -1.18 -10.39
C PRO A 194 0.79 -1.62 -10.47
N ALA A 195 0.48 -2.74 -11.11
CA ALA A 195 -0.89 -3.25 -11.20
C ALA A 195 -1.41 -3.88 -9.90
N TRP A 196 -0.56 -4.04 -8.88
CA TRP A 196 -0.97 -4.57 -7.59
C TRP A 196 -1.42 -3.43 -6.66
N SER A 197 -2.40 -3.71 -5.79
CA SER A 197 -3.07 -2.68 -4.96
C SER A 197 -2.21 -2.05 -3.86
N HIS A 198 -0.98 -2.52 -3.62
CA HIS A 198 -0.22 -2.20 -2.41
C HIS A 198 0.23 -0.73 -2.30
N ALA A 199 0.69 -0.11 -3.38
CA ALA A 199 1.05 1.31 -3.36
C ALA A 199 -0.18 2.20 -3.13
N GLN A 200 -1.30 1.85 -3.75
CA GLN A 200 -2.59 2.51 -3.53
C GLN A 200 -3.12 2.27 -2.11
N SER A 201 -2.86 1.09 -1.54
CA SER A 201 -3.17 0.78 -0.15
C SER A 201 -2.39 1.67 0.82
N ALA A 202 -1.07 1.86 0.60
CA ALA A 202 -0.28 2.80 1.37
C ALA A 202 -0.86 4.23 1.32
N PHE A 203 -1.33 4.67 0.14
CA PHE A 203 -2.02 5.95 -0.02
C PHE A 203 -3.32 6.02 0.78
N ALA A 204 -4.19 5.02 0.62
CA ALA A 204 -5.52 5.02 1.25
C ALA A 204 -5.40 5.00 2.78
N VAL A 205 -4.47 4.21 3.32
CA VAL A 205 -4.17 4.19 4.76
C VAL A 205 -3.56 5.51 5.21
N ALA A 206 -2.61 6.08 4.45
CA ALA A 206 -2.03 7.38 4.78
C ALA A 206 -3.07 8.50 4.79
N LEU A 207 -3.99 8.50 3.82
CA LEU A 207 -5.10 9.45 3.75
C LEU A 207 -6.03 9.30 4.96
N PHE A 208 -6.39 8.06 5.32
CA PHE A 208 -7.24 7.78 6.47
C PHE A 208 -6.59 8.23 7.78
N LEU A 209 -5.34 7.85 8.04
CA LEU A 209 -4.64 8.20 9.28
C LEU A 209 -4.35 9.69 9.38
N TRP A 210 -3.95 10.32 8.28
CA TRP A 210 -3.74 11.77 8.22
C TRP A 210 -5.03 12.54 8.48
N TYR A 211 -6.14 12.14 7.85
CA TYR A 211 -7.43 12.80 8.02
C TYR A 211 -7.99 12.57 9.42
N TRP A 212 -7.89 11.34 9.95
CA TRP A 212 -8.27 10.98 11.31
C TRP A 212 -7.54 11.85 12.36
N ASP A 213 -6.20 11.98 12.23
CA ASP A 213 -5.40 12.78 13.16
C ASP A 213 -5.62 14.30 12.97
N ARG A 214 -5.81 14.76 11.73
CA ARG A 214 -6.08 16.17 11.44
C ARG A 214 -7.39 16.67 12.03
N THR A 215 -8.42 15.83 12.02
CA THR A 215 -9.79 16.14 12.50
C THR A 215 -10.05 15.64 13.93
N TRP A 216 -8.99 15.30 14.66
CA TRP A 216 -9.12 14.81 16.04
C TRP A 216 -9.81 15.83 16.96
N GLY A 217 -10.74 15.38 17.80
CA GLY A 217 -11.52 16.19 18.72
C GLY A 217 -12.92 16.47 18.18
N TRP A 218 -13.32 17.74 18.07
CA TRP A 218 -14.65 18.09 17.57
C TRP A 218 -14.69 18.01 16.03
N ARG A 219 -15.50 17.07 15.54
CA ARG A 219 -15.77 16.92 14.11
C ARG A 219 -17.17 17.41 13.79
N THR A 220 -17.29 18.13 12.67
CA THR A 220 -18.56 18.43 12.02
C THR A 220 -19.16 17.16 11.41
N LEU A 221 -20.47 17.17 11.09
CA LEU A 221 -21.11 16.02 10.40
C LEU A 221 -20.46 15.76 9.04
N PHE A 222 -20.05 16.82 8.34
CA PHE A 222 -19.31 16.67 7.06
C PHE A 222 -17.98 15.95 7.27
N GLU A 223 -17.21 16.31 8.29
CA GLU A 223 -15.92 15.64 8.59
C GLU A 223 -16.11 14.17 8.98
N TRP A 224 -17.21 13.84 9.70
CA TRP A 224 -17.57 12.46 10.00
C TRP A 224 -17.92 11.68 8.72
N THR A 225 -18.72 12.27 7.82
CA THR A 225 -19.08 11.66 6.53
C THR A 225 -17.84 11.43 5.67
N LEU A 226 -17.00 12.44 5.52
CA LEU A 226 -15.77 12.32 4.73
C LEU A 226 -14.80 11.28 5.31
N LYS A 227 -14.65 11.23 6.65
CA LYS A 227 -13.87 10.19 7.33
C LYS A 227 -14.42 8.79 7.00
N GLY A 228 -15.75 8.64 6.95
CA GLY A 228 -16.40 7.39 6.56
C GLY A 228 -16.11 7.01 5.10
N PHE A 229 -16.23 7.93 4.15
CA PHE A 229 -15.86 7.68 2.77
C PHE A 229 -14.39 7.28 2.60
N VAL A 230 -13.48 7.97 3.28
CA VAL A 230 -12.04 7.64 3.26
C VAL A 230 -11.80 6.26 3.88
N ALA A 231 -12.50 5.91 4.95
CA ALA A 231 -12.42 4.59 5.58
C ALA A 231 -12.93 3.48 4.63
N GLY A 232 -14.07 3.70 3.96
CA GLY A 232 -14.62 2.77 2.99
C GLY A 232 -13.71 2.58 1.78
N LEU A 233 -13.15 3.67 1.22
CA LEU A 233 -12.15 3.60 0.16
C LEU A 233 -10.90 2.83 0.61
N MET A 234 -10.43 3.05 1.84
CA MET A 234 -9.28 2.32 2.39
C MET A 234 -9.51 0.80 2.42
N ILE A 235 -10.72 0.37 2.79
CA ILE A 235 -11.12 -1.04 2.80
C ILE A 235 -11.27 -1.55 1.35
N ASP A 236 -11.87 -0.75 0.47
CA ASP A 236 -12.13 -1.13 -0.92
C ASP A 236 -10.84 -1.23 -1.75
N VAL A 237 -9.82 -0.45 -1.43
CA VAL A 237 -8.50 -0.59 -2.06
C VAL A 237 -7.80 -1.88 -1.62
N TYR A 238 -7.88 -2.22 -0.34
CA TYR A 238 -7.27 -3.45 0.17
C TYR A 238 -8.00 -3.92 1.43
N PHE A 239 -8.70 -5.03 1.32
CA PHE A 239 -9.63 -5.52 2.33
C PHE A 239 -9.06 -5.62 3.75
N PRO A 240 -7.81 -6.12 3.98
CA PRO A 240 -7.23 -6.19 5.32
C PRO A 240 -7.07 -4.85 6.02
N ASN A 241 -7.08 -3.73 5.30
CA ASN A 241 -7.02 -2.40 5.90
C ASN A 241 -8.22 -2.11 6.82
N GLY A 242 -9.33 -2.85 6.68
CA GLY A 242 -10.48 -2.75 7.57
C GLY A 242 -10.14 -2.92 9.06
N VAL A 243 -9.06 -3.63 9.36
CA VAL A 243 -8.54 -3.76 10.74
C VAL A 243 -8.19 -2.41 11.36
N LEU A 244 -7.79 -1.43 10.55
CA LEU A 244 -7.46 -0.08 11.04
C LEU A 244 -8.68 0.71 11.53
N LEU A 245 -9.90 0.20 11.30
CA LEU A 245 -11.11 0.74 11.95
C LEU A 245 -11.10 0.53 13.48
N THR A 246 -10.21 -0.27 14.01
CA THR A 246 -9.93 -0.35 15.45
C THR A 246 -9.57 1.02 16.05
N LEU A 247 -8.93 1.92 15.27
CA LEU A 247 -8.57 3.25 15.74
C LEU A 247 -9.81 4.11 16.05
N PRO A 248 -10.72 4.36 15.09
CA PRO A 248 -11.95 5.10 15.39
C PRO A 248 -12.89 4.37 16.36
N LEU A 249 -12.83 3.05 16.42
CA LEU A 249 -13.58 2.28 17.41
C LEU A 249 -13.11 2.59 18.83
N ILE A 250 -11.81 2.52 19.11
CA ILE A 250 -11.23 2.84 20.42
C ILE A 250 -11.48 4.31 20.76
N GLU A 251 -11.35 5.22 19.79
CA GLU A 251 -11.69 6.64 19.96
C GLU A 251 -13.15 6.78 20.42
N ALA A 252 -14.09 6.19 19.68
CA ALA A 252 -15.51 6.26 19.99
C ALA A 252 -15.84 5.68 21.37
N LEU A 253 -15.29 4.51 21.73
CA LEU A 253 -15.48 3.90 23.04
C LEU A 253 -14.97 4.81 24.18
N SER A 254 -13.80 5.43 24.00
CA SER A 254 -13.25 6.38 24.96
C SER A 254 -14.14 7.62 25.11
N ASP A 255 -14.63 8.17 23.99
CA ASP A 255 -15.51 9.34 24.00
C ASP A 255 -16.87 9.03 24.65
N TYR A 256 -17.50 7.89 24.32
CA TYR A 256 -18.73 7.44 24.99
C TYR A 256 -18.53 7.28 26.49
N TRP A 257 -17.45 6.65 26.90
CA TRP A 257 -17.13 6.46 28.31
C TRP A 257 -17.06 7.81 29.06
N ASN A 258 -16.34 8.78 28.49
CA ASN A 258 -16.18 10.10 29.10
C ASN A 258 -17.50 10.88 29.15
N LEU A 259 -18.30 10.85 28.07
CA LEU A 259 -19.59 11.55 28.00
C LEU A 259 -20.64 10.95 28.95
N VAL A 260 -20.70 9.63 29.07
CA VAL A 260 -21.62 8.94 30.02
C VAL A 260 -21.23 9.27 31.45
N ARG A 261 -19.93 9.28 31.79
CA ARG A 261 -19.47 9.68 33.15
C ARG A 261 -19.78 11.14 33.45
N ALA A 262 -19.71 12.01 32.44
CA ALA A 262 -20.09 13.42 32.56
C ALA A 262 -21.62 13.62 32.56
N LYS A 263 -22.44 12.55 32.38
CA LYS A 263 -23.90 12.59 32.24
C LYS A 263 -24.40 13.50 31.10
N ASP A 264 -23.57 13.75 30.09
CA ASP A 264 -23.94 14.55 28.92
C ASP A 264 -24.60 13.66 27.84
N PHE A 265 -25.85 13.31 28.07
CA PHE A 265 -26.63 12.46 27.17
C PHE A 265 -26.96 13.15 25.83
N HIS A 266 -26.92 14.48 25.77
CA HIS A 266 -27.09 15.20 24.51
C HIS A 266 -25.87 14.98 23.60
N ALA A 267 -24.65 15.13 24.12
CA ALA A 267 -23.44 14.84 23.39
C ALA A 267 -23.32 13.35 22.99
N VAL A 268 -23.79 12.41 23.88
CA VAL A 268 -23.86 10.96 23.53
C VAL A 268 -24.73 10.74 22.30
N ARG A 269 -25.95 11.33 22.24
CA ARG A 269 -26.83 11.19 21.05
C ARG A 269 -26.21 11.78 19.79
N ARG A 270 -25.56 12.94 19.89
CA ARG A 270 -24.85 13.57 18.76
C ARG A 270 -23.70 12.71 18.26
N LEU A 271 -22.90 12.14 19.16
CA LEU A 271 -21.81 11.23 18.82
C LEU A 271 -22.34 9.95 18.15
N PHE A 272 -23.46 9.41 18.66
CA PHE A 272 -24.11 8.24 18.06
C PHE A 272 -24.56 8.51 16.62
N ALA A 273 -25.24 9.63 16.38
CA ALA A 273 -25.65 10.03 15.03
C ALA A 273 -24.43 10.23 14.09
N ALA A 274 -23.35 10.82 14.60
CA ALA A 274 -22.11 11.00 13.86
C ALA A 274 -21.43 9.66 13.50
N ASN A 275 -21.43 8.70 14.42
CA ASN A 275 -20.90 7.35 14.15
C ASN A 275 -21.78 6.55 13.18
N LEU A 276 -23.11 6.70 13.24
CA LEU A 276 -24.01 6.12 12.22
C LEU A 276 -23.71 6.69 10.84
N LEU A 277 -23.52 8.00 10.75
CA LEU A 277 -23.17 8.67 9.50
C LEU A 277 -21.81 8.21 8.95
N PHE A 278 -20.82 8.05 9.84
CA PHE A 278 -19.51 7.46 9.49
C PHE A 278 -19.67 6.05 8.94
N LEU A 279 -20.41 5.17 9.59
CA LEU A 279 -20.62 3.80 9.14
C LEU A 279 -21.41 3.74 7.83
N ALA A 280 -22.44 4.57 7.68
CA ALA A 280 -23.21 4.67 6.45
C ALA A 280 -22.33 5.12 5.27
N ALA A 281 -21.50 6.13 5.47
CA ALA A 281 -20.56 6.62 4.46
C ALA A 281 -19.48 5.57 4.13
N THR A 282 -18.99 4.83 5.13
CA THR A 282 -18.06 3.71 4.94
C THR A 282 -18.70 2.62 4.07
N GLY A 283 -19.92 2.21 4.40
CA GLY A 283 -20.68 1.23 3.63
C GLY A 283 -20.97 1.70 2.20
N LEU A 284 -21.36 2.96 2.02
CA LEU A 284 -21.64 3.54 0.70
C LEU A 284 -20.39 3.56 -0.20
N ALA A 285 -19.22 3.89 0.36
CA ALA A 285 -17.97 3.85 -0.39
C ALA A 285 -17.57 2.42 -0.82
N PHE A 286 -18.06 1.39 -0.11
CA PHE A 286 -17.80 -0.02 -0.42
C PHE A 286 -18.83 -0.65 -1.36
N VAL A 287 -19.93 0.06 -1.68
CA VAL A 287 -21.01 -0.42 -2.56
C VAL A 287 -20.52 -0.93 -3.92
N PRO A 288 -19.56 -0.29 -4.63
CA PRO A 288 -19.08 -0.80 -5.91
C PRO A 288 -18.56 -2.24 -5.82
N THR A 289 -17.79 -2.57 -4.79
CA THR A 289 -17.34 -3.96 -4.55
C THR A 289 -18.52 -4.88 -4.24
N LEU A 290 -19.50 -4.47 -3.43
CA LEU A 290 -20.68 -5.29 -3.13
C LEU A 290 -21.49 -5.60 -4.39
N ILE A 291 -21.70 -4.62 -5.27
CA ILE A 291 -22.42 -4.81 -6.54
C ILE A 291 -21.67 -5.81 -7.43
N THR A 292 -20.35 -5.66 -7.57
CA THR A 292 -19.55 -6.61 -8.38
C THR A 292 -19.62 -8.02 -7.80
N ARG A 293 -19.67 -8.18 -6.45
CA ARG A 293 -19.87 -9.48 -5.80
C ARG A 293 -21.21 -10.09 -6.14
N ALA A 294 -22.29 -9.30 -6.06
CA ALA A 294 -23.63 -9.77 -6.40
C ALA A 294 -23.71 -10.25 -7.86
N ILE A 295 -23.07 -9.54 -8.80
CA ILE A 295 -23.05 -9.91 -10.22
C ILE A 295 -22.17 -11.14 -10.46
N VAL A 296 -20.93 -11.12 -9.99
CA VAL A 296 -19.92 -12.15 -10.30
C VAL A 296 -20.17 -13.44 -9.51
N PHE A 297 -20.56 -13.35 -8.25
CA PHE A 297 -20.71 -14.52 -7.36
C PHE A 297 -22.16 -14.81 -6.94
N GLY A 298 -23.14 -14.02 -7.39
CA GLY A 298 -24.54 -14.20 -7.06
C GLY A 298 -24.92 -13.79 -5.63
N GLY A 299 -24.10 -12.97 -4.94
CA GLY A 299 -24.42 -12.48 -3.60
C GLY A 299 -23.45 -11.44 -3.09
N PHE A 300 -23.96 -10.41 -2.38
CA PHE A 300 -23.18 -9.27 -1.89
C PHE A 300 -22.01 -9.66 -0.98
N PHE A 301 -22.14 -10.72 -0.19
CA PHE A 301 -21.14 -11.16 0.81
C PHE A 301 -20.44 -12.48 0.40
N ARG A 302 -20.47 -12.83 -0.89
CA ARG A 302 -19.67 -13.93 -1.42
C ARG A 302 -18.32 -13.41 -1.89
N PHE A 303 -17.23 -13.95 -1.33
CA PHE A 303 -15.87 -13.44 -1.54
C PHE A 303 -14.98 -14.37 -2.36
N GLY A 304 -15.57 -15.28 -3.16
CA GLY A 304 -14.83 -16.20 -4.00
C GLY A 304 -13.88 -17.09 -3.21
N SER A 305 -12.67 -17.29 -3.70
CA SER A 305 -11.66 -18.14 -3.08
C SER A 305 -11.23 -17.71 -1.67
N TYR A 306 -11.45 -16.45 -1.27
CA TYR A 306 -11.18 -16.02 0.10
C TYR A 306 -12.15 -16.60 1.13
N SER A 307 -13.34 -17.07 0.72
CA SER A 307 -14.34 -17.64 1.64
C SER A 307 -13.94 -19.00 2.21
N GLY A 308 -13.04 -19.73 1.54
CA GLY A 308 -12.61 -21.08 1.95
C GLY A 308 -11.24 -21.15 2.62
N VAL A 309 -10.59 -20.01 2.84
CA VAL A 309 -9.24 -19.99 3.41
C VAL A 309 -9.29 -20.31 4.90
N PRO A 310 -8.57 -21.36 5.39
CA PRO A 310 -8.54 -21.71 6.81
C PRO A 310 -7.61 -20.75 7.57
N TRP A 311 -8.16 -19.70 8.13
CA TRP A 311 -7.42 -18.77 8.99
C TRP A 311 -7.08 -19.40 10.32
N ASP A 312 -5.83 -19.30 10.74
CA ASP A 312 -5.40 -19.79 12.05
C ASP A 312 -5.32 -18.66 13.09
N TRP A 313 -6.47 -18.40 13.69
CA TRP A 313 -6.60 -17.36 14.73
C TRP A 313 -6.01 -17.77 16.08
N THR A 314 -5.83 -19.05 16.32
CA THR A 314 -5.37 -19.59 17.59
C THR A 314 -3.87 -19.82 17.67
N ALA A 315 -3.24 -20.11 16.52
CA ALA A 315 -1.80 -20.31 16.39
C ALA A 315 -1.18 -19.47 15.25
N PRO A 316 -1.27 -18.12 15.30
CA PRO A 316 -0.75 -17.26 14.25
C PRO A 316 0.76 -17.41 14.04
N ASN A 317 1.22 -17.17 12.82
CA ASN A 317 2.60 -17.30 12.37
C ASN A 317 3.51 -16.12 12.80
N TRP A 318 3.42 -15.66 14.06
CA TRP A 318 4.09 -14.47 14.58
C TRP A 318 5.57 -14.37 14.20
N ARG A 319 6.35 -15.42 14.54
CA ARG A 319 7.80 -15.41 14.34
C ARG A 319 8.16 -15.40 12.86
N PHE A 320 7.41 -16.18 12.08
CA PHE A 320 7.66 -16.32 10.65
C PHE A 320 7.36 -15.01 9.91
N VAL A 321 6.21 -14.38 10.19
CA VAL A 321 5.87 -13.06 9.61
C VAL A 321 6.92 -12.01 9.94
N LEU A 322 7.57 -12.08 11.11
CA LEU A 322 8.55 -11.10 11.51
C LEU A 322 9.95 -11.40 10.96
N LEU A 323 10.43 -12.65 11.05
CA LEU A 323 11.85 -13.00 10.93
C LEU A 323 12.16 -14.06 9.87
N SER A 324 11.19 -14.64 9.18
CA SER A 324 11.46 -15.68 8.18
C SER A 324 12.34 -15.16 7.05
N SER A 325 13.19 -16.03 6.50
CA SER A 325 13.88 -15.77 5.24
C SER A 325 12.93 -15.80 4.03
N GLU A 326 11.72 -16.38 4.19
CA GLU A 326 10.63 -16.26 3.24
C GLU A 326 9.78 -15.03 3.58
N HIS A 327 10.14 -13.87 3.07
CA HIS A 327 9.40 -12.60 3.15
C HIS A 327 9.07 -12.11 4.58
N GLY A 328 9.89 -12.45 5.58
CA GLY A 328 9.74 -11.89 6.94
C GLY A 328 9.92 -10.37 6.93
N LEU A 329 9.10 -9.70 7.73
CA LEU A 329 9.00 -8.23 7.71
C LEU A 329 10.34 -7.53 8.01
N LEU A 330 11.06 -7.98 9.05
CA LEU A 330 12.33 -7.37 9.45
C LEU A 330 13.53 -7.97 8.72
N SER A 331 13.46 -9.24 8.32
CA SER A 331 14.54 -9.89 7.59
C SER A 331 14.68 -9.32 6.17
N TRP A 332 13.58 -8.98 5.51
CA TRP A 332 13.60 -8.36 4.18
C TRP A 332 13.66 -6.83 4.23
N THR A 333 13.14 -6.22 5.30
CA THR A 333 13.04 -4.76 5.42
C THR A 333 13.55 -4.30 6.79
N PRO A 334 14.87 -4.44 7.07
CA PRO A 334 15.41 -4.24 8.42
C PRO A 334 15.26 -2.81 8.95
N ILE A 335 15.11 -1.80 8.10
CA ILE A 335 14.84 -0.41 8.52
C ILE A 335 13.57 -0.30 9.39
N LEU A 336 12.60 -1.22 9.23
CA LEU A 336 11.37 -1.21 10.01
C LEU A 336 11.60 -1.48 11.49
N ALA A 337 12.69 -2.17 11.86
CA ALA A 337 13.08 -2.31 13.27
C ALA A 337 13.32 -0.94 13.93
N LEU A 338 13.93 0.01 13.22
CA LEU A 338 14.13 1.38 13.70
C LEU A 338 12.80 2.12 13.87
N SER A 339 11.85 1.86 12.98
CA SER A 339 10.49 2.42 13.08
C SER A 339 9.78 1.90 14.33
N LEU A 340 9.86 0.61 14.63
CA LEU A 340 9.28 0.01 15.83
C LEU A 340 9.91 0.56 17.10
N VAL A 341 11.24 0.70 17.13
CA VAL A 341 11.97 1.34 18.24
C VAL A 341 11.51 2.79 18.42
N GLY A 342 11.35 3.54 17.33
CA GLY A 342 10.86 4.92 17.39
C GLY A 342 9.45 5.04 17.98
N LEU A 343 8.54 4.14 17.63
CA LEU A 343 7.21 4.07 18.24
C LEU A 343 7.29 3.79 19.74
N ALA A 344 8.15 2.84 20.17
CA ALA A 344 8.34 2.51 21.57
C ALA A 344 8.92 3.68 22.38
N LEU A 345 9.78 4.51 21.77
CA LEU A 345 10.44 5.66 22.38
C LEU A 345 9.69 6.99 22.19
N ALA A 346 8.42 6.97 21.86
CA ALA A 346 7.64 8.16 21.58
C ALA A 346 7.64 9.19 22.73
N PRO A 347 7.86 10.49 22.43
CA PRO A 347 7.79 11.55 23.44
C PRO A 347 6.34 11.72 23.94
N ARG A 348 6.19 12.34 25.12
CA ARG A 348 4.87 12.56 25.72
C ARG A 348 3.89 13.28 24.79
N SER A 349 4.37 14.22 23.98
CA SER A 349 3.56 14.98 23.00
C SER A 349 2.98 14.11 21.87
N ALA A 350 3.63 12.99 21.52
CA ALA A 350 3.18 12.05 20.49
C ALA A 350 2.59 10.75 21.08
N LYS A 351 2.62 10.57 22.42
CA LYS A 351 2.30 9.29 23.08
C LYS A 351 0.91 8.78 22.70
N ARG A 352 -0.09 9.66 22.64
CA ARG A 352 -1.47 9.30 22.30
C ARG A 352 -1.56 8.73 20.88
N VAL A 353 -1.14 9.52 19.87
CA VAL A 353 -1.20 9.07 18.46
C VAL A 353 -0.38 7.81 18.25
N THR A 354 0.79 7.71 18.88
CA THR A 354 1.64 6.51 18.82
C THR A 354 0.94 5.29 19.39
N ALA A 355 0.19 5.43 20.50
CA ALA A 355 -0.57 4.32 21.07
C ALA A 355 -1.66 3.81 20.11
N TYR A 356 -2.42 4.71 19.50
CA TYR A 356 -3.42 4.32 18.50
C TYR A 356 -2.78 3.66 17.29
N LEU A 357 -1.74 4.27 16.71
CA LEU A 357 -1.02 3.69 15.56
C LEU A 357 -0.39 2.33 15.91
N GLY A 358 0.14 2.19 17.12
CA GLY A 358 0.68 0.93 17.63
C GLY A 358 -0.37 -0.17 17.75
N VAL A 359 -1.56 0.15 18.27
CA VAL A 359 -2.69 -0.80 18.35
C VAL A 359 -3.14 -1.21 16.95
N GLY A 360 -3.30 -0.26 16.01
CA GLY A 360 -3.66 -0.56 14.63
C GLY A 360 -2.62 -1.45 13.94
N ALA A 361 -1.31 -1.16 14.13
CA ALA A 361 -0.24 -1.97 13.59
C ALA A 361 -0.21 -3.38 14.19
N ALA A 362 -0.43 -3.50 15.51
CA ALA A 362 -0.49 -4.79 16.19
C ALA A 362 -1.69 -5.63 15.73
N ALA A 363 -2.86 -5.00 15.58
CA ALA A 363 -4.06 -5.67 15.07
C ALA A 363 -3.85 -6.13 13.62
N PHE A 364 -3.26 -5.30 12.76
CA PHE A 364 -2.92 -5.67 11.39
C PHE A 364 -1.91 -6.82 11.35
N TYR A 365 -0.88 -6.76 12.18
CA TYR A 365 0.11 -7.83 12.31
C TYR A 365 -0.53 -9.15 12.74
N TYR A 366 -1.46 -9.12 13.71
CA TYR A 366 -2.22 -10.30 14.14
C TYR A 366 -3.00 -10.92 12.98
N VAL A 367 -3.75 -10.11 12.23
CA VAL A 367 -4.55 -10.60 11.10
C VAL A 367 -3.66 -11.22 10.02
N ILE A 368 -2.58 -10.56 9.63
CA ILE A 368 -1.66 -11.13 8.63
C ILE A 368 -0.96 -12.40 9.15
N SER A 369 -0.62 -12.45 10.44
CA SER A 369 -0.02 -13.65 11.04
C SER A 369 -0.96 -14.83 11.10
N SER A 370 -2.27 -14.60 11.15
CA SER A 370 -3.32 -15.63 11.13
C SER A 370 -3.65 -16.12 9.72
N TYR A 371 -3.17 -15.42 8.68
CA TYR A 371 -3.40 -15.80 7.29
C TYR A 371 -2.42 -16.88 6.86
N PRO A 372 -2.88 -18.03 6.28
CA PRO A 372 -2.00 -19.15 5.95
C PRO A 372 -0.95 -18.78 4.89
N TYR A 373 -1.27 -17.85 3.97
CA TYR A 373 -0.34 -17.37 2.96
C TYR A 373 0.32 -16.03 3.36
N TRP A 374 0.65 -15.88 4.65
CA TRP A 374 1.25 -14.68 5.25
C TRP A 374 2.53 -14.20 4.54
N HIS A 375 3.25 -15.07 3.84
CA HIS A 375 4.46 -14.77 3.08
C HIS A 375 4.17 -14.10 1.72
N GLY A 376 2.91 -14.08 1.27
CA GLY A 376 2.50 -13.40 0.03
C GLY A 376 2.91 -14.11 -1.25
N MET A 377 3.34 -15.37 -1.17
CA MET A 377 3.75 -16.22 -2.31
C MET A 377 4.87 -15.57 -3.15
N ALA A 378 4.71 -15.42 -4.47
CA ALA A 378 5.67 -14.78 -5.36
C ALA A 378 5.63 -13.25 -5.20
N SER A 379 6.24 -12.73 -4.14
CA SER A 379 6.25 -11.30 -3.83
C SER A 379 7.65 -10.82 -3.44
N PHE A 380 7.87 -9.51 -3.45
CA PHE A 380 9.05 -8.90 -2.88
C PHE A 380 8.77 -8.49 -1.44
N GLY A 381 9.45 -9.11 -0.50
CA GLY A 381 9.25 -8.89 0.93
C GLY A 381 7.81 -9.16 1.38
N ASN A 382 7.46 -8.76 2.60
CA ASN A 382 6.08 -8.90 3.06
C ASN A 382 5.21 -7.73 2.56
N ARG A 383 4.65 -7.92 1.35
CA ARG A 383 3.85 -6.92 0.64
C ARG A 383 2.65 -6.40 1.41
N PHE A 384 2.08 -7.21 2.31
CA PHE A 384 0.88 -6.86 3.06
C PHE A 384 1.13 -5.64 3.95
N PHE A 385 2.32 -5.51 4.53
CA PHE A 385 2.68 -4.42 5.44
C PHE A 385 2.99 -3.08 4.75
N ILE A 386 2.97 -3.03 3.41
CA ILE A 386 3.07 -1.76 2.67
C ILE A 386 1.91 -0.82 3.05
N SER A 387 0.75 -1.37 3.39
CA SER A 387 -0.37 -0.63 3.96
C SER A 387 0.03 0.22 5.17
N LEU A 388 0.96 -0.26 6.00
CA LEU A 388 1.42 0.43 7.21
C LEU A 388 2.55 1.44 6.97
N THR A 389 2.89 1.76 5.71
CA THR A 389 3.90 2.78 5.36
C THR A 389 3.79 4.07 6.20
N PRO A 390 2.60 4.69 6.41
CA PRO A 390 2.51 5.91 7.21
C PRO A 390 2.88 5.69 8.68
N ILE A 391 2.62 4.52 9.24
CA ILE A 391 3.01 4.18 10.61
C ILE A 391 4.53 3.99 10.70
N PHE A 392 5.14 3.36 9.71
CA PHE A 392 6.58 3.16 9.65
C PHE A 392 7.34 4.47 9.44
N VAL A 393 6.84 5.36 8.56
CA VAL A 393 7.40 6.71 8.40
C VAL A 393 7.32 7.49 9.72
N PHE A 394 6.17 7.43 10.40
CA PHE A 394 5.98 8.09 11.69
C PHE A 394 6.96 7.56 12.75
N GLY A 395 7.07 6.23 12.88
CA GLY A 395 7.98 5.61 13.83
C GLY A 395 9.45 5.94 13.56
N LEU A 396 9.89 5.83 12.29
CA LEU A 396 11.26 6.18 11.91
C LEU A 396 11.54 7.68 12.16
N ALA A 397 10.58 8.56 11.93
CA ALA A 397 10.75 9.99 12.21
C ALA A 397 10.96 10.26 13.71
N LEU A 398 10.25 9.57 14.59
CA LEU A 398 10.46 9.63 16.04
C LEU A 398 11.83 9.09 16.43
N PHE A 399 12.28 7.97 15.85
CA PHE A 399 13.61 7.43 16.06
C PHE A 399 14.70 8.43 15.66
N LEU A 400 14.60 8.99 14.44
CA LEU A 400 15.57 9.94 13.92
C LEU A 400 15.62 11.23 14.74
N GLN A 401 14.49 11.71 15.26
CA GLN A 401 14.49 12.86 16.16
C GLN A 401 15.23 12.56 17.48
N ARG A 402 15.09 11.36 18.04
CA ARG A 402 15.85 10.93 19.21
C ARG A 402 17.33 10.78 18.90
N PHE A 403 17.65 10.13 17.78
CA PHE A 403 19.03 10.01 17.29
C PHE A 403 19.69 11.37 17.10
N GLY A 404 18.96 12.32 16.49
CA GLY A 404 19.43 13.68 16.30
C GLY A 404 19.75 14.43 17.59
N GLY A 405 19.04 14.11 18.68
CA GLY A 405 19.29 14.67 20.01
C GLY A 405 20.64 14.30 20.63
N LEU A 406 21.34 13.31 20.08
CA LEU A 406 22.70 12.94 20.51
C LEU A 406 23.78 13.92 20.00
N PHE A 407 23.43 14.79 19.07
CA PHE A 407 24.36 15.71 18.42
C PHE A 407 24.08 17.16 18.85
N ARG A 408 25.16 17.95 19.06
CA ARG A 408 25.02 19.38 19.33
C ARG A 408 24.63 20.22 18.11
N SER A 409 24.96 19.74 16.92
CA SER A 409 24.66 20.43 15.63
C SER A 409 23.63 19.69 14.84
N VAL A 410 22.55 20.36 14.46
CA VAL A 410 21.49 19.82 13.59
C VAL A 410 22.02 19.38 12.23
N ARG A 411 23.00 20.12 11.67
CA ARG A 411 23.64 19.76 10.41
C ARG A 411 24.37 18.42 10.50
N TRP A 412 25.20 18.25 11.53
CA TRP A 412 25.92 17.00 11.73
C TRP A 412 25.01 15.85 12.10
N ALA A 413 23.97 16.09 12.90
CA ALA A 413 22.92 15.13 13.18
C ALA A 413 22.24 14.62 11.91
N PHE A 414 21.89 15.54 11.01
CA PHE A 414 21.23 15.18 9.74
C PHE A 414 22.17 14.39 8.81
N VAL A 415 23.42 14.81 8.66
CA VAL A 415 24.43 14.09 7.86
C VAL A 415 24.68 12.71 8.42
N SER A 416 24.88 12.57 9.74
CA SER A 416 25.09 11.27 10.39
C SER A 416 23.89 10.35 10.27
N ALA A 417 22.65 10.89 10.42
CA ALA A 417 21.43 10.10 10.22
C ALA A 417 21.26 9.65 8.76
N SER A 418 21.60 10.52 7.80
CA SER A 418 21.56 10.16 6.37
C SER A 418 22.59 9.08 6.05
N ALA A 419 23.80 9.19 6.57
CA ALA A 419 24.85 8.18 6.42
C ALA A 419 24.47 6.85 7.10
N PHE A 420 23.80 6.90 8.25
CA PHE A 420 23.31 5.73 8.97
C PHE A 420 22.19 5.00 8.21
N LEU A 421 21.31 5.73 7.50
CA LEU A 421 20.24 5.13 6.71
C LEU A 421 20.70 4.62 5.33
N LEU A 422 21.78 5.15 4.79
CA LEU A 422 22.27 4.79 3.46
C LEU A 422 22.50 3.28 3.25
N PRO A 423 23.11 2.53 4.18
CA PRO A 423 23.28 1.08 4.06
C PRO A 423 21.95 0.33 3.90
N PHE A 424 20.87 0.75 4.58
CA PHE A 424 19.55 0.14 4.43
C PHE A 424 18.97 0.37 3.02
N VAL A 425 19.16 1.57 2.48
CA VAL A 425 18.72 1.89 1.11
C VAL A 425 19.53 1.07 0.09
N LEU A 426 20.85 1.04 0.21
CA LEU A 426 21.71 0.28 -0.70
C LEU A 426 21.41 -1.22 -0.65
N TRP A 427 21.21 -1.77 0.57
CA TRP A 427 20.81 -3.15 0.76
C TRP A 427 19.50 -3.45 0.03
N ASN A 428 18.49 -2.62 0.23
CA ASN A 428 17.16 -2.81 -0.39
C ASN A 428 17.21 -2.68 -1.92
N VAL A 429 17.94 -1.70 -2.45
CA VAL A 429 18.11 -1.53 -3.91
C VAL A 429 18.76 -2.77 -4.53
N GLY A 430 19.79 -3.29 -3.92
CA GLY A 430 20.44 -4.51 -4.42
C GLY A 430 19.56 -5.75 -4.22
N LEU A 431 18.75 -5.82 -3.16
CA LEU A 431 17.80 -6.90 -2.95
C LEU A 431 16.67 -6.87 -3.99
N ILE A 432 16.15 -5.68 -4.33
CA ILE A 432 15.20 -5.48 -5.44
C ILE A 432 15.81 -5.95 -6.75
N PHE A 433 17.06 -5.59 -7.03
CA PHE A 433 17.75 -6.03 -8.22
C PHE A 433 17.90 -7.56 -8.26
N GLN A 434 18.35 -8.18 -7.16
CA GLN A 434 18.50 -9.63 -7.08
C GLN A 434 17.18 -10.37 -7.33
N TRP A 435 16.10 -9.88 -6.75
CA TRP A 435 14.77 -10.44 -6.94
C TRP A 435 14.31 -10.27 -8.40
N GLY A 436 14.41 -9.08 -8.98
CA GLY A 436 14.01 -8.79 -10.35
C GLY A 436 14.86 -9.48 -11.41
N ALA A 437 16.15 -9.75 -11.11
CA ALA A 437 17.06 -10.47 -12.00
C ALA A 437 17.05 -12.00 -11.79
N HIS A 438 16.19 -12.52 -10.90
CA HIS A 438 16.12 -13.94 -10.51
C HIS A 438 17.45 -14.51 -9.99
N LEU A 439 18.25 -13.68 -9.31
CA LEU A 439 19.43 -14.12 -8.56
C LEU A 439 19.07 -14.77 -7.22
N ILE A 440 17.84 -14.52 -6.76
CA ILE A 440 17.22 -15.19 -5.62
C ILE A 440 15.83 -15.70 -6.03
N PRO A 441 15.32 -16.77 -5.41
CA PRO A 441 14.03 -17.34 -5.77
C PRO A 441 12.89 -16.34 -5.53
N PRO A 442 11.91 -16.23 -6.43
CA PRO A 442 10.73 -15.38 -6.24
C PRO A 442 9.75 -15.96 -5.22
N ARG A 443 9.86 -17.23 -4.87
CA ARG A 443 9.04 -17.97 -3.89
C ARG A 443 9.93 -18.77 -2.97
N GLY A 444 9.46 -18.96 -1.74
CA GLY A 444 10.16 -19.75 -0.73
C GLY A 444 11.29 -18.98 -0.01
N PRO A 445 12.00 -19.66 0.89
CA PRO A 445 13.02 -19.04 1.70
C PRO A 445 14.27 -18.70 0.89
N VAL A 446 14.89 -17.55 1.17
CA VAL A 446 16.17 -17.15 0.60
C VAL A 446 17.32 -17.46 1.55
N SER A 447 18.49 -17.76 0.99
CA SER A 447 19.74 -17.84 1.76
C SER A 447 20.35 -16.45 1.92
N PHE A 448 20.35 -15.88 3.15
CA PHE A 448 20.94 -14.56 3.39
C PHE A 448 22.46 -14.51 3.18
N SER A 449 23.18 -15.64 3.27
CA SER A 449 24.58 -15.73 2.88
C SER A 449 24.77 -15.55 1.37
N GLU A 450 23.88 -16.15 0.57
CA GLU A 450 23.86 -15.98 -0.88
C GLU A 450 23.44 -14.55 -1.27
N VAL A 451 22.39 -14.01 -0.63
CA VAL A 451 21.97 -12.61 -0.81
C VAL A 451 23.14 -11.66 -0.53
N ALA A 452 23.87 -11.85 0.57
CA ALA A 452 25.02 -11.01 0.93
C ALA A 452 26.17 -11.16 -0.07
N HIS A 453 26.49 -12.38 -0.49
CA HIS A 453 27.48 -12.64 -1.54
C HIS A 453 27.09 -11.92 -2.85
N ASN A 454 25.88 -12.10 -3.30
CA ASN A 454 25.36 -11.47 -4.51
C ASN A 454 25.41 -9.93 -4.40
N GLN A 455 25.07 -9.38 -3.24
CA GLN A 455 25.07 -7.94 -2.98
C GLN A 455 26.45 -7.31 -3.21
N VAL A 456 27.52 -8.02 -2.84
CA VAL A 456 28.88 -7.51 -2.92
C VAL A 456 29.55 -7.83 -4.26
N PHE A 457 29.35 -9.04 -4.78
CA PHE A 457 30.15 -9.54 -5.90
C PHE A 457 29.39 -9.63 -7.23
N VAL A 458 28.07 -9.84 -7.21
CA VAL A 458 27.27 -10.06 -8.43
C VAL A 458 26.55 -8.78 -8.85
N VAL A 459 25.82 -8.15 -7.93
CA VAL A 459 25.00 -6.95 -8.21
C VAL A 459 25.86 -5.83 -8.81
N PRO A 460 27.03 -5.42 -8.27
CA PRO A 460 27.80 -4.32 -8.85
C PRO A 460 28.27 -4.57 -10.28
N ARG A 461 28.49 -5.84 -10.65
CA ARG A 461 28.93 -6.21 -12.00
C ARG A 461 27.81 -6.22 -13.03
N GLN A 462 26.60 -6.62 -12.62
CA GLN A 462 25.45 -6.76 -13.52
C GLN A 462 24.58 -5.52 -13.59
N LEU A 463 24.53 -4.72 -12.51
CA LEU A 463 23.63 -3.59 -12.36
C LEU A 463 23.69 -2.61 -13.53
N SER A 464 24.88 -2.25 -14.01
CA SER A 464 25.03 -1.27 -15.09
C SER A 464 24.51 -1.79 -16.43
N ALA A 465 24.74 -3.08 -16.72
CA ALA A 465 24.29 -3.72 -17.96
C ALA A 465 22.76 -3.90 -17.96
N ASP A 466 22.18 -4.40 -16.86
CA ASP A 466 20.76 -4.64 -16.76
C ASP A 466 19.96 -3.33 -16.59
N PHE A 467 20.54 -2.32 -15.93
CA PHE A 467 19.98 -0.97 -15.90
C PHE A 467 19.85 -0.39 -17.32
N ARG A 468 20.92 -0.51 -18.14
CA ARG A 468 20.87 -0.10 -19.55
C ARG A 468 19.81 -0.88 -20.34
N ARG A 469 19.69 -2.19 -20.12
CA ARG A 469 18.66 -3.03 -20.77
C ARG A 469 17.26 -2.63 -20.32
N TYR A 470 17.05 -2.33 -19.04
CA TYR A 470 15.77 -1.90 -18.51
C TYR A 470 15.26 -0.61 -19.17
N PHE A 471 16.13 0.35 -19.44
CA PHE A 471 15.71 1.61 -20.08
C PHE A 471 15.60 1.53 -21.62
N PHE A 472 16.45 0.77 -22.28
CA PHE A 472 16.53 0.80 -23.74
C PHE A 472 16.01 -0.49 -24.42
N LYS A 473 15.89 -1.61 -23.69
CA LYS A 473 15.42 -2.91 -24.19
C LYS A 473 14.48 -3.59 -23.19
N ARG A 474 13.57 -2.80 -22.59
CA ARG A 474 12.69 -3.28 -21.52
C ARG A 474 11.84 -4.46 -21.94
N LYS A 475 11.23 -4.42 -23.14
CA LYS A 475 10.38 -5.50 -23.65
C LYS A 475 11.12 -6.84 -23.68
N ASP A 476 12.32 -6.85 -24.24
CA ASP A 476 13.13 -8.07 -24.35
C ASP A 476 13.54 -8.57 -22.96
N LEU A 477 13.87 -7.65 -22.03
CA LEU A 477 14.20 -8.00 -20.66
C LEU A 477 13.00 -8.63 -19.94
N MET A 478 11.80 -8.06 -20.07
CA MET A 478 10.59 -8.59 -19.43
C MET A 478 10.21 -9.97 -19.99
N GLN A 479 10.34 -10.19 -21.29
CA GLN A 479 10.11 -11.50 -21.91
C GLN A 479 11.09 -12.57 -21.38
N GLN A 480 12.36 -12.22 -21.22
CA GLN A 480 13.35 -13.15 -20.65
C GLN A 480 13.06 -13.48 -19.18
N ILE A 481 12.61 -12.48 -18.38
CA ILE A 481 12.19 -12.68 -17.00
C ILE A 481 11.01 -13.65 -16.94
N GLU A 482 9.99 -13.43 -17.77
CA GLU A 482 8.81 -14.28 -17.82
C GLU A 482 9.14 -15.74 -18.22
N GLN A 483 10.02 -15.93 -19.21
CA GLN A 483 10.50 -17.27 -19.58
C GLN A 483 11.20 -17.99 -18.43
N ARG A 484 12.00 -17.26 -17.64
CA ARG A 484 12.64 -17.83 -16.43
C ARG A 484 11.61 -18.20 -15.36
N ASP A 485 10.59 -17.37 -15.15
CA ASP A 485 9.49 -17.67 -14.22
C ASP A 485 8.79 -18.99 -14.60
N ILE A 486 8.49 -19.17 -15.88
CA ILE A 486 7.86 -20.38 -16.39
C ILE A 486 8.75 -21.61 -16.13
N GLN A 487 10.04 -21.52 -16.49
CA GLN A 487 10.99 -22.61 -16.26
C GLN A 487 11.14 -22.99 -14.78
N GLN A 488 11.06 -21.99 -13.87
CA GLN A 488 11.12 -22.26 -12.44
C GLN A 488 9.84 -22.93 -11.93
N LEU A 489 8.67 -22.55 -12.46
CA LEU A 489 7.40 -23.20 -12.12
C LEU A 489 7.31 -24.65 -12.61
N GLU A 490 7.84 -24.93 -13.80
CA GLU A 490 7.93 -26.29 -14.33
C GLU A 490 8.84 -27.19 -13.48
N LYS A 491 9.93 -26.65 -12.95
CA LYS A 491 10.86 -27.36 -12.05
C LYS A 491 10.32 -27.55 -10.63
N ASN A 492 9.57 -26.57 -10.15
CA ASN A 492 9.02 -26.53 -8.79
C ASN A 492 7.54 -26.14 -8.85
N PRO A 493 6.63 -27.03 -9.26
CA PRO A 493 5.21 -26.70 -9.31
C PRO A 493 4.72 -26.35 -7.90
N PRO A 494 3.80 -25.36 -7.78
CA PRO A 494 3.17 -25.06 -6.51
C PRO A 494 2.44 -26.29 -6.01
N PRO A 495 2.35 -26.51 -4.69
CA PRO A 495 1.54 -27.58 -4.14
C PRO A 495 0.10 -27.46 -4.64
N PRO A 496 -0.60 -28.57 -4.89
CA PRO A 496 -1.94 -28.63 -5.44
C PRO A 496 -2.99 -27.91 -4.60
#